data_c03a6e83becb5b6cb133600c79df0d82
#
_entry.id   c03a6e83becb5b6cb133600c79df0d82
#
_cell.length_a   1.000
_cell.length_b   1.000
_cell.length_c   1.000
_cell.angle_alpha   90.00
_cell.angle_beta   90.00
_cell.angle_gamma   90.00
#
_symmetry.space_group_name_H-M   'P 1'
#
loop_
_entity.id
_entity.type
_entity.pdbx_description
1 polymer ?
#
loop_
_entity_poly.entity_id
_entity_poly.type
_entity_poly.pdbx_seq_one_letter_code
_entity_poly.pdbx_strand_id
1 'polypeptide(L)'
;MIAKAKINISSVVGIREAIEQIFALIRKHIDAYAHDTDDRMQIESCQYYIHQLNGMLEMLELEGVLFVSQKMEGLIDALLQERTESPSQARSVLKQATRAIYRYLDALIDGVDDNPAVLLPIYRKLMQAQGIKEISESDLFFP
;
A
#
# COMPACT_ATOMS: atom_id res chain seq x y z
N MET A 1 -18.05 3.98 -17.02
CA MET A 1 -17.57 4.28 -17.16
C MET A 1 -16.41 4.21 -17.14
N ILE A 2 -15.82 4.29 -17.22
CA ILE A 2 -14.78 4.15 -17.45
C ILE A 2 -13.97 5.24 -17.55
N ALA A 3 -14.36 6.34 -17.05
CA ALA A 3 -13.61 7.55 -17.03
C ALA A 3 -12.28 7.39 -16.33
N LYS A 4 -12.23 6.58 -15.29
CA LYS A 4 -10.99 6.36 -14.57
C LYS A 4 -9.92 5.65 -15.40
N ALA A 5 -10.34 4.99 -16.46
CA ALA A 5 -9.39 4.34 -17.35
C ALA A 5 -8.69 5.34 -18.27
N LYS A 6 -9.12 6.60 -18.22
CA LYS A 6 -8.62 7.59 -19.17
C LYS A 6 -7.63 8.56 -18.54
N ILE A 7 -6.56 8.00 -18.06
CA ILE A 7 -5.43 8.82 -17.65
C ILE A 7 -4.71 9.25 -18.92
N ASN A 8 -4.70 10.53 -19.21
CA ASN A 8 -4.06 11.01 -20.44
C ASN A 8 -2.53 11.00 -20.27
N ILE A 9 -1.82 11.05 -21.39
CA ILE A 9 -0.37 10.86 -21.39
C ILE A 9 0.37 11.89 -20.53
N SER A 10 -0.04 13.15 -20.59
CA SER A 10 0.64 14.18 -19.81
C SER A 10 0.44 13.97 -18.32
N SER A 11 -0.75 13.49 -17.91
CA SER A 11 -1.02 13.17 -16.51
C SER A 11 -0.25 11.93 -16.07
N VAL A 12 -0.06 10.98 -16.99
CA VAL A 12 0.64 9.73 -16.67
C VAL A 12 2.08 10.00 -16.24
N VAL A 13 2.79 10.89 -16.94
CA VAL A 13 4.17 11.20 -16.59
C VAL A 13 4.25 11.79 -15.17
N GLY A 14 3.40 12.77 -14.87
CA GLY A 14 3.39 13.38 -13.55
C GLY A 14 3.00 12.41 -12.45
N ILE A 15 2.02 11.55 -12.73
CA ILE A 15 1.57 10.53 -11.77
C ILE A 15 2.68 9.53 -11.50
N ARG A 16 3.39 9.09 -12.54
CA ARG A 16 4.49 8.13 -12.36
C ARG A 16 5.58 8.71 -11.47
N GLU A 17 5.96 9.96 -11.72
CA GLU A 17 6.98 10.61 -10.90
C GLU A 17 6.54 10.74 -9.44
N ALA A 18 5.30 11.14 -9.21
CA ALA A 18 4.76 11.30 -7.86
C ALA A 18 4.73 9.96 -7.12
N ILE A 19 4.33 8.90 -7.82
CA ILE A 19 4.29 7.55 -7.25
C ILE A 19 5.70 7.09 -6.91
N GLU A 20 6.65 7.29 -7.82
CA GLU A 20 8.04 6.88 -7.57
C GLU A 20 8.63 7.58 -6.36
N GLN A 21 8.37 8.88 -6.22
CA GLN A 21 8.85 9.64 -5.08
C GLN A 21 8.26 9.15 -3.77
N ILE A 22 6.96 8.94 -3.74
CA ILE A 22 6.30 8.56 -2.50
C ILE A 22 6.71 7.14 -2.07
N PHE A 23 6.86 6.23 -3.02
CA PHE A 23 7.32 4.88 -2.70
C PHE A 23 8.79 4.84 -2.29
N ALA A 24 9.63 5.71 -2.86
CA ALA A 24 11.01 5.82 -2.42
C ALA A 24 11.09 6.25 -0.96
N LEU A 25 10.25 7.20 -0.56
CA LEU A 25 10.18 7.67 0.83
C LEU A 25 9.65 6.58 1.76
N ILE A 26 8.62 5.87 1.35
CA ILE A 26 8.08 4.77 2.14
C ILE A 26 9.16 3.71 2.37
N ARG A 27 9.84 3.29 1.31
CA ARG A 27 10.89 2.28 1.42
C ARG A 27 12.04 2.74 2.32
N LYS A 28 12.44 4.00 2.17
CA LYS A 28 13.52 4.57 2.99
C LYS A 28 13.20 4.44 4.47
N HIS A 29 11.99 4.80 4.86
CA HIS A 29 11.61 4.79 6.26
C HIS A 29 11.33 3.38 6.79
N ILE A 30 10.80 2.49 5.95
CA ILE A 30 10.64 1.10 6.34
C ILE A 30 12.01 0.47 6.62
N ASP A 31 12.99 0.71 5.73
CA ASP A 31 14.32 0.15 5.91
C ASP A 31 15.01 0.73 7.12
N ALA A 32 14.88 2.02 7.37
CA ALA A 32 15.45 2.65 8.56
C ALA A 32 14.82 2.10 9.83
N TYR A 33 13.51 1.88 9.82
CA TYR A 33 12.82 1.30 10.96
C TYR A 33 13.27 -0.15 11.20
N ALA A 34 13.49 -0.91 10.13
CA ALA A 34 13.99 -2.29 10.27
C ALA A 34 15.38 -2.33 10.89
N HIS A 35 16.19 -1.29 10.65
CA HIS A 35 17.53 -1.18 11.20
C HIS A 35 17.53 -0.78 12.67
N ASP A 36 16.60 0.06 13.07
CA ASP A 36 16.47 0.53 14.45
C ASP A 36 14.98 0.60 14.79
N THR A 37 14.49 -0.48 15.37
CA THR A 37 13.06 -0.62 15.66
C THR A 37 12.63 0.23 16.85
N ASP A 38 13.57 0.83 17.58
CA ASP A 38 13.24 1.77 18.65
C ASP A 38 13.01 3.18 18.10
N ASP A 39 13.41 3.43 16.85
CA ASP A 39 13.21 4.74 16.23
C ASP A 39 11.78 4.83 15.66
N ARG A 40 10.87 5.23 16.52
CA ARG A 40 9.46 5.33 16.16
C ARG A 40 9.21 6.39 15.10
N MET A 41 10.10 7.39 14.98
CA MET A 41 9.93 8.42 13.95
C MET A 41 9.92 7.82 12.54
N GLN A 42 10.66 6.73 12.34
CA GLN A 42 10.71 6.11 11.01
C GLN A 42 9.37 5.51 10.63
N ILE A 43 8.73 4.80 11.57
CA ILE A 43 7.44 4.20 11.26
C ILE A 43 6.33 5.26 11.20
N GLU A 44 6.44 6.33 11.98
CA GLU A 44 5.51 7.45 11.90
C GLU A 44 5.61 8.14 10.53
N SER A 45 6.83 8.27 10.02
CA SER A 45 7.04 8.83 8.68
C SER A 45 6.41 7.93 7.62
N CYS A 46 6.53 6.62 7.77
CA CYS A 46 5.86 5.68 6.86
C CYS A 46 4.35 5.91 6.87
N GLN A 47 3.77 6.07 8.06
CA GLN A 47 2.34 6.30 8.18
C GLN A 47 1.93 7.57 7.43
N TYR A 48 2.70 8.63 7.58
CA TYR A 48 2.44 9.88 6.91
C TYR A 48 2.43 9.72 5.38
N TYR A 49 3.46 9.04 4.83
CA TYR A 49 3.56 8.89 3.38
C TYR A 49 2.55 7.91 2.82
N ILE A 50 2.20 6.86 3.56
CA ILE A 50 1.14 5.94 3.13
C ILE A 50 -0.21 6.65 3.14
N HIS A 51 -0.44 7.51 4.11
CA HIS A 51 -1.66 8.32 4.13
C HIS A 51 -1.75 9.23 2.91
N GLN A 52 -0.63 9.83 2.50
CA GLN A 52 -0.59 10.62 1.27
C GLN A 52 -0.84 9.76 0.04
N LEU A 53 -0.28 8.55 0.01
CA LEU A 53 -0.54 7.61 -1.08
C LEU A 53 -2.03 7.30 -1.16
N ASN A 54 -2.67 7.05 -0.03
CA ASN A 54 -4.10 6.77 0.01
C ASN A 54 -4.91 7.93 -0.56
N GLY A 55 -4.55 9.16 -0.23
CA GLY A 55 -5.21 10.33 -0.81
C GLY A 55 -5.06 10.40 -2.32
N MET A 56 -3.88 10.08 -2.83
CA MET A 56 -3.63 10.05 -4.27
C MET A 56 -4.48 8.97 -4.95
N LEU A 57 -4.53 7.78 -4.36
CA LEU A 57 -5.30 6.67 -4.92
C LEU A 57 -6.79 6.98 -4.93
N GLU A 58 -7.27 7.67 -3.91
CA GLU A 58 -8.66 8.10 -3.85
C GLU A 58 -8.97 9.09 -4.98
N MET A 59 -8.10 10.04 -5.21
CA MET A 59 -8.26 11.02 -6.29
C MET A 59 -8.27 10.35 -7.66
N LEU A 60 -7.50 9.27 -7.82
CA LEU A 60 -7.45 8.51 -9.06
C LEU A 60 -8.58 7.50 -9.19
N GLU A 61 -9.41 7.38 -8.17
CA GLU A 61 -10.55 6.45 -8.13
C GLU A 61 -10.12 4.98 -8.29
N LEU A 62 -8.95 4.64 -7.75
CA LEU A 62 -8.42 3.29 -7.78
C LEU A 62 -8.81 2.56 -6.50
N GLU A 63 -10.10 2.24 -6.37
CA GLU A 63 -10.70 1.78 -5.11
C GLU A 63 -10.11 0.47 -4.59
N GLY A 64 -9.83 -0.48 -5.49
CA GLY A 64 -9.32 -1.78 -5.05
C GLY A 64 -7.94 -1.67 -4.44
N VAL A 65 -7.02 -1.00 -5.13
CA VAL A 65 -5.66 -0.84 -4.59
C VAL A 65 -5.66 0.10 -3.40
N LEU A 66 -6.55 1.09 -3.37
CA LEU A 66 -6.71 1.94 -2.20
C LEU A 66 -7.08 1.11 -0.97
N PHE A 67 -8.01 0.18 -1.13
CA PHE A 67 -8.41 -0.68 -0.03
C PHE A 67 -7.22 -1.46 0.54
N VAL A 68 -6.38 -2.01 -0.32
CA VAL A 68 -5.18 -2.74 0.13
C VAL A 68 -4.20 -1.79 0.81
N SER A 69 -4.00 -0.60 0.25
CA SER A 69 -3.10 0.40 0.83
C SER A 69 -3.59 0.84 2.21
N GLN A 70 -4.90 0.93 2.40
CA GLN A 70 -5.45 1.25 3.72
C GLN A 70 -5.14 0.14 4.73
N LYS A 71 -5.05 -1.11 4.29
CA LYS A 71 -4.64 -2.20 5.18
C LYS A 71 -3.16 -2.10 5.54
N MET A 72 -2.32 -1.56 4.66
CA MET A 72 -0.95 -1.24 5.03
C MET A 72 -0.91 -0.19 6.14
N GLU A 73 -1.71 0.84 6.01
CA GLU A 73 -1.80 1.88 7.03
C GLU A 73 -2.24 1.29 8.36
N GLY A 74 -3.22 0.39 8.32
CA GLY A 74 -3.68 -0.32 9.51
C GLY A 74 -2.58 -1.14 10.18
N LEU A 75 -1.74 -1.80 9.38
CA LEU A 75 -0.63 -2.57 9.93
C LEU A 75 0.42 -1.68 10.57
N ILE A 76 0.70 -0.53 9.96
CA ILE A 76 1.62 0.45 10.56
C ILE A 76 1.06 0.94 11.88
N ASP A 77 -0.23 1.23 11.93
CA ASP A 77 -0.88 1.66 13.17
C ASP A 77 -0.76 0.58 14.25
N ALA A 78 -0.93 -0.68 13.87
CA ALA A 78 -0.77 -1.80 14.80
C ALA A 78 0.65 -1.89 15.33
N LEU A 79 1.65 -1.65 14.47
CA LEU A 79 3.05 -1.61 14.91
C LEU A 79 3.30 -0.47 15.88
N LEU A 80 2.77 0.72 15.58
CA LEU A 80 2.92 1.88 16.47
C LEU A 80 2.30 1.65 17.84
N GLN A 81 1.20 0.91 17.89
CA GLN A 81 0.49 0.62 19.13
C GLN A 81 0.94 -0.69 19.77
N GLU A 82 1.96 -1.32 19.21
CA GLU A 82 2.52 -2.58 19.71
C GLU A 82 1.47 -3.68 19.84
N ARG A 83 0.58 -3.76 18.85
CA ARG A 83 -0.51 -4.76 18.81
C ARG A 83 -0.23 -5.97 17.93
N THR A 84 0.95 -6.02 17.29
CA THR A 84 1.28 -7.15 16.41
C THR A 84 1.88 -8.30 17.22
N GLU A 85 1.52 -9.53 16.85
CA GLU A 85 2.10 -10.71 17.51
C GLU A 85 3.56 -10.89 17.13
N SER A 86 3.92 -10.57 15.89
CA SER A 86 5.29 -10.67 15.40
C SER A 86 5.68 -9.40 14.67
N PRO A 87 6.31 -8.45 15.36
CA PRO A 87 6.76 -7.21 14.70
C PRO A 87 7.70 -7.44 13.52
N SER A 88 8.57 -8.45 13.59
CA SER A 88 9.48 -8.69 12.48
C SER A 88 8.73 -9.20 11.25
N GLN A 89 7.72 -10.05 11.44
CA GLN A 89 6.88 -10.49 10.33
C GLN A 89 6.08 -9.33 9.77
N ALA A 90 5.55 -8.47 10.63
CA ALA A 90 4.80 -7.29 10.19
C ALA A 90 5.67 -6.39 9.32
N ARG A 91 6.92 -6.17 9.71
CA ARG A 91 7.86 -5.36 8.90
C ARG A 91 8.11 -6.01 7.54
N SER A 92 8.28 -7.32 7.52
CA SER A 92 8.48 -8.06 6.28
C SER A 92 7.27 -7.92 5.35
N VAL A 93 6.07 -8.04 5.92
CA VAL A 93 4.83 -7.90 5.15
C VAL A 93 4.70 -6.47 4.60
N LEU A 94 5.05 -5.47 5.38
CA LEU A 94 5.04 -4.09 4.90
C LEU A 94 5.94 -3.90 3.69
N LYS A 95 7.13 -4.48 3.71
CA LYS A 95 8.04 -4.40 2.56
C LYS A 95 7.46 -5.10 1.34
N GLN A 96 6.87 -6.27 1.54
CA GLN A 96 6.24 -7.01 0.45
C GLN A 96 5.05 -6.24 -0.13
N ALA A 97 4.23 -5.67 0.75
CA ALA A 97 3.05 -4.91 0.32
C ALA A 97 3.45 -3.65 -0.46
N THR A 98 4.47 -2.95 0.02
CA THR A 98 4.97 -1.77 -0.67
C THR A 98 5.39 -2.12 -2.10
N ARG A 99 6.12 -3.22 -2.26
CA ARG A 99 6.56 -3.67 -3.58
C ARG A 99 5.38 -4.08 -4.45
N ALA A 100 4.44 -4.83 -3.88
CA ALA A 100 3.29 -5.34 -4.65
C ALA A 100 2.42 -4.19 -5.15
N ILE A 101 2.16 -3.20 -4.30
CA ILE A 101 1.32 -2.07 -4.68
C ILE A 101 2.04 -1.21 -5.72
N TYR A 102 3.35 -0.98 -5.55
CA TYR A 102 4.11 -0.23 -6.52
C TYR A 102 4.07 -0.90 -7.90
N ARG A 103 4.29 -2.21 -7.95
CA ARG A 103 4.24 -2.96 -9.22
C ARG A 103 2.87 -2.90 -9.86
N TYR A 104 1.83 -2.98 -9.04
CA TYR A 104 0.47 -2.90 -9.54
C TYR A 104 0.21 -1.54 -10.19
N LEU A 105 0.59 -0.47 -9.52
CA LEU A 105 0.39 0.89 -10.05
C LEU A 105 1.24 1.13 -11.29
N ASP A 106 2.48 0.65 -11.30
CA ASP A 106 3.35 0.79 -12.45
C ASP A 106 2.75 0.08 -13.67
N ALA A 107 2.17 -1.10 -13.48
CA ALA A 107 1.49 -1.83 -14.54
C ALA A 107 0.27 -1.10 -15.06
N LEU A 108 -0.53 -0.51 -14.15
CA LEU A 108 -1.69 0.29 -14.57
C LEU A 108 -1.27 1.46 -15.44
N ILE A 109 -0.20 2.14 -15.09
CA ILE A 109 0.31 3.27 -15.86
C ILE A 109 0.74 2.80 -17.25
N ASP A 110 1.24 1.58 -17.35
CA ASP A 110 1.62 1.00 -18.63
C ASP A 110 0.44 0.42 -19.42
N GLY A 111 -0.77 0.55 -18.91
CA GLY A 111 -1.97 0.16 -19.64
C GLY A 111 -2.55 -1.19 -19.28
N VAL A 112 -2.01 -1.85 -18.25
CA VAL A 112 -2.58 -3.10 -17.75
C VAL A 112 -3.91 -2.81 -17.06
N ASP A 113 -4.89 -3.68 -17.24
CA ASP A 113 -6.22 -3.49 -16.68
C ASP A 113 -6.19 -3.47 -15.16
N ASP A 114 -7.07 -2.63 -14.57
CA ASP A 114 -7.25 -2.54 -13.13
C ASP A 114 -7.98 -3.80 -12.64
N ASN A 115 -7.21 -4.73 -12.11
CA ASN A 115 -7.74 -5.99 -11.59
C ASN A 115 -7.19 -6.23 -10.18
N PRO A 116 -7.82 -5.63 -9.16
CA PRO A 116 -7.27 -5.71 -7.80
C PRO A 116 -7.25 -7.11 -7.22
N ALA A 117 -7.92 -8.08 -7.83
CA ALA A 117 -7.86 -9.47 -7.37
C ALA A 117 -6.42 -10.01 -7.34
N VAL A 118 -5.53 -9.47 -8.19
CA VAL A 118 -4.12 -9.89 -8.18
C VAL A 118 -3.42 -9.50 -6.88
N LEU A 119 -3.99 -8.59 -6.12
CA LEU A 119 -3.43 -8.17 -4.82
C LEU A 119 -3.95 -9.03 -3.66
N LEU A 120 -4.81 -10.00 -3.93
CA LEU A 120 -5.37 -10.83 -2.86
C LEU A 120 -4.32 -11.51 -1.98
N PRO A 121 -3.22 -12.08 -2.54
CA PRO A 121 -2.22 -12.70 -1.68
C PRO A 121 -1.60 -11.72 -0.68
N ILE A 122 -1.28 -10.51 -1.12
CA ILE A 122 -0.69 -9.54 -0.19
C ILE A 122 -1.74 -8.99 0.78
N TYR A 123 -2.98 -8.86 0.32
CA TYR A 123 -4.08 -8.47 1.19
C TYR A 123 -4.22 -9.45 2.35
N ARG A 124 -4.18 -10.75 2.06
CA ARG A 124 -4.26 -11.79 3.09
C ARG A 124 -3.12 -11.67 4.10
N LYS A 125 -1.89 -11.45 3.60
CA LYS A 125 -0.74 -11.29 4.49
C LYS A 125 -0.89 -10.08 5.40
N LEU A 126 -1.40 -8.97 4.86
CA LEU A 126 -1.63 -7.77 5.66
C LEU A 126 -2.65 -8.02 6.76
N MET A 127 -3.72 -8.72 6.43
CA MET A 127 -4.76 -9.01 7.42
C MET A 127 -4.26 -9.98 8.48
N GLN A 128 -3.54 -11.02 8.07
CA GLN A 128 -2.97 -11.98 9.00
C GLN A 128 -1.97 -11.34 9.95
N ALA A 129 -1.15 -10.42 9.44
CA ALA A 129 -0.17 -9.72 10.25
C ALA A 129 -0.83 -8.84 11.31
N GLN A 130 -2.08 -8.44 11.09
CA GLN A 130 -2.87 -7.69 12.07
C GLN A 130 -3.70 -8.59 12.98
N GLY A 131 -3.58 -9.91 12.82
CA GLY A 131 -4.32 -10.85 13.64
C GLY A 131 -5.73 -11.15 13.17
N ILE A 132 -6.08 -10.73 11.96
CA ILE A 132 -7.40 -10.99 11.39
C ILE A 132 -7.35 -12.33 10.67
N LYS A 133 -8.22 -13.26 11.09
CA LYS A 133 -8.16 -14.64 10.61
C LYS A 133 -9.15 -14.98 9.51
N GLU A 134 -10.27 -14.30 9.46
CA GLU A 134 -11.27 -14.53 8.44
C GLU A 134 -11.14 -13.49 7.34
N ILE A 135 -10.74 -13.95 6.17
CA ILE A 135 -10.49 -13.10 5.02
C ILE A 135 -11.26 -13.65 3.83
N SER A 136 -12.07 -12.81 3.22
CA SER A 136 -12.89 -13.20 2.08
C SER A 136 -12.37 -12.52 0.81
N GLU A 137 -12.39 -13.27 -0.30
CA GLU A 137 -12.07 -12.69 -1.60
C GLU A 137 -12.98 -11.53 -1.95
N SER A 138 -14.24 -11.59 -1.50
CA SER A 138 -15.19 -10.52 -1.79
C SER A 138 -14.78 -9.19 -1.21
N ASP A 139 -13.85 -9.17 -0.25
CA ASP A 139 -13.35 -7.94 0.32
C ASP A 139 -12.67 -7.06 -0.73
N LEU A 140 -12.16 -7.64 -1.81
CA LEU A 140 -11.50 -6.89 -2.87
C LEU A 140 -12.40 -6.65 -4.09
N PHE A 141 -13.63 -7.16 -4.05
CA PHE A 141 -14.57 -6.98 -5.15
C PHE A 141 -15.68 -6.04 -4.72
N PHE A 142 -15.50 -4.77 -4.99
CA PHE A 142 -16.46 -3.75 -4.58
C PHE A 142 -17.45 -3.47 -5.68
N PRO A 143 -18.67 -3.16 -5.32
CA PRO A 143 -19.63 -2.67 -6.30
C PRO A 143 -19.19 -1.37 -6.90
#